data_ffa58164e719cca181f08751df402572
#
_entry.id   ffa58164e719cca181f08751df402572
#
_cell.length_a   1.000
_cell.length_b   1.000
_cell.length_c   1.000
_cell.angle_alpha   90.00
_cell.angle_beta   90.00
_cell.angle_gamma   90.00
#
_symmetry.space_group_name_H-M   'P 1'
#
loop_
_entity.id
_entity.type
_entity.pdbx_description
1 polymer ?
#
loop_
_entity_poly.entity_id
_entity_poly.type
_entity_poly.pdbx_seq_one_letter_code
_entity_poly.pdbx_strand_id
1 'polypeptide(L)'
;MKIIFLIINVILLSCVSCAYYSKNIERKLQNNCTNYMCLEQLVLSNNSNSHENISAITPSDSESQKFSVLKLSNRRDVQYYGEIFIGTPKKKMTVIFDSGSNRLWVPSSQCTTCRHYSVRYNPITSKTSEKVNKLKSISFAVGFVDGEIYSDIVSLNSQGAMLKPFNTELFAENYKFISVNKEMNLSGTISDGVMGLGIDNEGDPYNSFIETLYNQQQISAPAFSFYLLGVQNISRLYVGDILNNVYLSKLFKNNLQECYVDKNSIYWECSTQNGVQIINNNNKRSHIFNTNAKMIFDSGSSYTLIPKNDLMNIFNFLKLEHNCIISESNQLLCQCSSPDEFGKIILNFDGKNKFYINLNQMIEFVKHNNYQCHFQITMEKYDLNTWVLGDSSLRKNLISFNMYERKISFVQNISGIIDDNKINQSKWIDNGCSLLYNFVYWFVVLFTVGLIILLILYLIR
;
A
#
# COMPACT_ATOMS: atom_id res chain seq x y z
N MET A 1 5.74 16.67 -55.94
CA MET A 1 5.47 15.23 -55.74
C MET A 1 6.63 14.47 -55.10
N LYS A 2 7.85 14.44 -55.64
CA LYS A 2 8.98 13.67 -55.05
C LYS A 2 9.31 14.02 -53.58
N ILE A 3 9.27 15.31 -53.23
CA ILE A 3 9.54 15.77 -51.83
C ILE A 3 8.44 15.32 -50.85
N ILE A 4 7.18 15.34 -51.30
CA ILE A 4 6.04 14.87 -50.48
C ILE A 4 6.14 13.38 -50.23
N PHE A 5 6.55 12.61 -51.26
CA PHE A 5 6.76 11.17 -51.11
C PHE A 5 7.92 10.84 -50.15
N LEU A 6 8.98 11.66 -50.17
CA LEU A 6 10.13 11.50 -49.26
C LEU A 6 9.72 11.80 -47.82
N ILE A 7 8.94 12.87 -47.58
CA ILE A 7 8.46 13.23 -46.25
C ILE A 7 7.50 12.16 -45.68
N ILE A 8 6.58 11.65 -46.50
CA ILE A 8 5.66 10.60 -46.09
C ILE A 8 6.45 9.31 -45.76
N ASN A 9 7.47 8.97 -46.52
CA ASN A 9 8.32 7.81 -46.20
C ASN A 9 9.15 8.00 -44.93
N VAL A 10 9.69 9.19 -44.67
CA VAL A 10 10.40 9.48 -43.43
C VAL A 10 9.46 9.40 -42.22
N ILE A 11 8.22 9.90 -42.35
CA ILE A 11 7.19 9.82 -41.30
C ILE A 11 6.77 8.36 -41.08
N LEU A 12 6.53 7.58 -42.14
CA LEU A 12 6.21 6.16 -42.04
C LEU A 12 7.35 5.36 -41.38
N LEU A 13 8.61 5.63 -41.78
CA LEU A 13 9.79 4.99 -41.21
C LEU A 13 9.96 5.36 -39.70
N SER A 14 9.71 6.60 -39.31
CA SER A 14 9.76 6.99 -37.90
C SER A 14 8.62 6.37 -37.07
N CYS A 15 7.40 6.29 -37.62
CA CYS A 15 6.27 5.60 -36.97
C CYS A 15 6.50 4.09 -36.87
N VAL A 16 7.04 3.45 -37.93
CA VAL A 16 7.40 2.01 -37.93
C VAL A 16 8.56 1.75 -36.97
N SER A 17 9.55 2.65 -36.90
CA SER A 17 10.65 2.54 -35.91
C SER A 17 10.16 2.70 -34.50
N CYS A 18 9.26 3.65 -34.23
CA CYS A 18 8.64 3.80 -32.90
C CYS A 18 7.78 2.59 -32.51
N ALA A 19 6.98 2.06 -33.46
CA ALA A 19 6.17 0.86 -33.25
C ALA A 19 7.05 -0.41 -33.09
N TYR A 20 8.13 -0.53 -33.86
CA TYR A 20 9.09 -1.61 -33.72
C TYR A 20 9.88 -1.53 -32.41
N TYR A 21 10.24 -0.34 -31.97
CA TYR A 21 10.92 -0.10 -30.69
C TYR A 21 9.97 -0.36 -29.52
N SER A 22 8.72 0.08 -29.62
CA SER A 22 7.66 -0.21 -28.64
C SER A 22 7.42 -1.72 -28.52
N LYS A 23 7.22 -2.45 -29.65
CA LYS A 23 7.08 -3.92 -29.64
C LYS A 23 8.32 -4.66 -29.11
N ASN A 24 9.52 -4.16 -29.36
CA ASN A 24 10.74 -4.77 -28.81
C ASN A 24 10.91 -4.45 -27.32
N ILE A 25 10.46 -3.30 -26.84
CA ILE A 25 10.38 -2.98 -25.42
C ILE A 25 9.31 -3.87 -24.76
N GLU A 26 8.13 -4.02 -25.36
CA GLU A 26 7.09 -4.95 -24.88
C GLU A 26 7.61 -6.39 -24.81
N ARG A 27 8.32 -6.90 -25.83
CA ARG A 27 8.94 -8.24 -25.79
C ARG A 27 10.07 -8.35 -24.76
N LYS A 28 10.90 -7.31 -24.58
CA LYS A 28 11.91 -7.28 -23.52
C LYS A 28 11.30 -7.16 -22.13
N LEU A 29 10.21 -6.41 -22.01
CA LEU A 29 9.42 -6.28 -20.78
C LEU A 29 8.73 -7.62 -20.48
N GLN A 30 8.13 -8.30 -21.46
CA GLN A 30 7.54 -9.64 -21.29
C GLN A 30 8.57 -10.71 -20.89
N ASN A 31 9.79 -10.66 -21.42
CA ASN A 31 10.85 -11.63 -21.11
C ASN A 31 11.62 -11.31 -19.82
N ASN A 32 11.63 -10.06 -19.38
CA ASN A 32 12.33 -9.60 -18.17
C ASN A 32 11.38 -8.96 -17.14
N CYS A 33 10.07 -9.07 -17.32
CA CYS A 33 9.08 -8.53 -16.42
C CYS A 33 9.04 -9.33 -15.13
N THR A 34 9.94 -8.98 -14.24
CA THR A 34 9.93 -9.39 -12.85
C THR A 34 9.42 -8.25 -11.96
N ASN A 35 8.85 -7.20 -12.56
CA ASN A 35 8.55 -5.93 -11.89
C ASN A 35 7.05 -5.66 -11.77
N TYR A 36 6.59 -5.24 -10.62
CA TYR A 36 5.19 -4.94 -10.29
C TYR A 36 4.58 -3.86 -11.23
N MET A 37 5.31 -2.80 -11.55
CA MET A 37 4.83 -1.76 -12.49
C MET A 37 4.83 -2.22 -13.96
N CYS A 38 5.69 -3.14 -14.33
CA CYS A 38 5.63 -3.85 -15.58
C CYS A 38 4.34 -4.65 -15.73
N LEU A 39 3.83 -5.17 -14.62
CA LEU A 39 2.59 -5.92 -14.55
C LEU A 39 1.36 -5.06 -14.68
N GLU A 40 1.34 -3.90 -14.04
CA GLU A 40 0.31 -2.91 -14.27
C GLU A 40 0.25 -2.54 -15.76
N GLN A 41 1.37 -2.38 -16.45
CA GLN A 41 1.43 -2.11 -17.89
C GLN A 41 1.03 -3.30 -18.76
N LEU A 42 1.39 -4.54 -18.40
CA LEU A 42 1.01 -5.76 -19.12
C LEU A 42 -0.51 -6.03 -19.06
N VAL A 43 -1.13 -5.77 -17.93
CA VAL A 43 -2.59 -5.90 -17.76
C VAL A 43 -3.32 -4.92 -18.67
N LEU A 44 -2.72 -3.76 -18.98
CA LEU A 44 -3.32 -2.72 -19.83
C LEU A 44 -3.09 -2.97 -21.32
N SER A 45 -1.87 -3.39 -21.70
CA SER A 45 -1.55 -3.66 -23.10
C SER A 45 -2.36 -4.82 -23.67
N ASN A 46 -2.71 -5.81 -22.84
CA ASN A 46 -3.55 -6.93 -23.26
C ASN A 46 -5.04 -6.58 -23.39
N ASN A 47 -5.52 -5.55 -22.70
CA ASN A 47 -6.91 -5.07 -22.87
C ASN A 47 -7.09 -4.15 -24.10
N SER A 48 -6.02 -3.61 -24.67
CA SER A 48 -6.08 -2.75 -25.88
C SER A 48 -5.92 -3.51 -27.20
N ASN A 49 -5.50 -4.79 -27.19
CA ASN A 49 -5.19 -5.60 -28.38
C ASN A 49 -6.12 -6.83 -28.57
N SER A 50 -7.40 -6.74 -28.20
CA SER A 50 -8.37 -7.83 -28.43
C SER A 50 -8.86 -7.92 -29.89
N HIS A 51 -7.95 -7.99 -30.85
CA HIS A 51 -8.26 -8.42 -32.23
C HIS A 51 -7.12 -9.27 -32.80
N GLU A 52 -6.87 -10.44 -32.20
CA GLU A 52 -6.30 -11.58 -32.94
C GLU A 52 -6.47 -12.87 -32.12
N ASN A 53 -7.19 -13.78 -32.72
CA ASN A 53 -7.41 -15.18 -32.43
C ASN A 53 -6.51 -15.86 -31.38
N ILE A 54 -7.01 -15.97 -30.18
CA ILE A 54 -6.71 -17.07 -29.26
C ILE A 54 -8.03 -17.80 -29.07
N SER A 55 -8.08 -19.05 -29.54
CA SER A 55 -9.22 -19.94 -29.46
C SER A 55 -9.73 -20.06 -28.03
N ALA A 56 -10.97 -19.66 -27.86
CA ALA A 56 -11.97 -20.13 -26.90
C ALA A 56 -11.53 -20.25 -25.42
N ILE A 57 -11.41 -19.13 -24.74
CA ILE A 57 -11.89 -19.01 -23.37
C ILE A 57 -13.18 -18.20 -23.48
N THR A 58 -14.29 -18.85 -23.16
CA THR A 58 -15.64 -18.29 -23.26
C THR A 58 -15.76 -17.02 -22.38
N PRO A 59 -16.48 -15.98 -22.83
CA PRO A 59 -16.59 -14.71 -22.12
C PRO A 59 -17.57 -14.75 -20.91
N SER A 60 -17.66 -15.86 -20.19
CA SER A 60 -18.51 -15.96 -18.99
C SER A 60 -17.79 -15.64 -17.67
N ASP A 61 -16.44 -15.47 -17.68
CA ASP A 61 -15.66 -15.22 -16.45
C ASP A 61 -15.03 -13.83 -16.38
N SER A 62 -15.47 -12.89 -17.20
CA SER A 62 -15.04 -11.50 -17.15
C SER A 62 -15.91 -10.62 -16.23
N GLU A 63 -16.28 -11.07 -15.05
CA GLU A 63 -16.47 -10.14 -13.95
C GLU A 63 -15.10 -9.55 -13.63
N SER A 64 -14.81 -8.37 -14.19
CA SER A 64 -13.59 -7.64 -13.95
C SER A 64 -13.42 -7.49 -12.44
N GLN A 65 -12.40 -8.16 -11.86
CA GLN A 65 -12.11 -8.07 -10.43
C GLN A 65 -11.97 -6.60 -10.07
N LYS A 66 -12.95 -6.08 -9.33
CA LYS A 66 -12.98 -4.68 -8.90
C LYS A 66 -12.03 -4.51 -7.71
N PHE A 67 -10.97 -3.77 -7.89
CA PHE A 67 -10.11 -3.29 -6.82
C PHE A 67 -9.64 -1.86 -7.10
N SER A 68 -9.17 -1.16 -6.10
CA SER A 68 -8.62 0.20 -6.23
C SER A 68 -7.24 0.29 -5.62
N VAL A 69 -6.44 1.23 -6.09
CA VAL A 69 -5.08 1.48 -5.62
C VAL A 69 -4.95 2.90 -5.10
N LEU A 70 -4.54 3.05 -3.85
CA LEU A 70 -4.27 4.32 -3.23
C LEU A 70 -2.76 4.49 -3.00
N LYS A 71 -2.25 5.67 -3.31
CA LYS A 71 -0.91 6.06 -2.87
C LYS A 71 -0.93 6.42 -1.39
N LEU A 72 0.05 5.94 -0.66
CA LEU A 72 0.28 6.33 0.71
C LEU A 72 1.47 7.27 0.79
N SER A 73 1.29 8.37 1.51
CA SER A 73 2.36 9.25 1.92
C SER A 73 3.12 8.63 3.08
N ASN A 74 4.44 8.75 3.07
CA ASN A 74 5.31 8.22 4.10
C ASN A 74 6.02 9.35 4.83
N ARG A 75 5.89 9.42 6.15
CA ARG A 75 6.63 10.35 6.99
C ARG A 75 7.72 9.62 7.77
N ARG A 76 8.96 9.77 7.34
CA ARG A 76 10.16 9.29 8.03
C ARG A 76 10.14 7.79 8.39
N ASP A 77 9.44 6.98 7.59
CA ASP A 77 9.27 5.54 7.81
C ASP A 77 8.60 5.18 9.16
N VAL A 78 7.78 6.08 9.70
CA VAL A 78 7.05 5.85 10.96
C VAL A 78 5.55 6.06 10.86
N GLN A 79 5.05 6.72 9.81
CA GLN A 79 3.60 6.87 9.57
C GLN A 79 3.29 6.83 8.07
N TYR A 80 2.33 6.00 7.71
CA TYR A 80 1.81 5.87 6.35
C TYR A 80 0.35 6.30 6.34
N TYR A 81 0.02 7.30 5.53
CA TYR A 81 -1.32 7.87 5.47
C TYR A 81 -1.74 8.16 4.03
N GLY A 82 -3.03 8.20 3.80
CA GLY A 82 -3.60 8.53 2.49
C GLY A 82 -4.83 9.40 2.62
N GLU A 83 -5.45 9.70 1.48
CA GLU A 83 -6.59 10.60 1.39
C GLU A 83 -7.91 9.83 1.33
N ILE A 84 -8.89 10.32 2.08
CA ILE A 84 -10.29 9.93 2.00
C ILE A 84 -11.16 11.18 1.77
N PHE A 85 -12.39 10.95 1.35
CA PHE A 85 -13.36 12.01 1.12
C PHE A 85 -14.64 11.68 1.87
N ILE A 86 -15.16 12.62 2.66
CA ILE A 86 -16.35 12.43 3.49
C ILE A 86 -17.41 13.46 3.13
N GLY A 87 -18.66 13.00 2.96
CA GLY A 87 -19.85 13.83 2.84
C GLY A 87 -20.13 14.42 1.46
N THR A 88 -21.19 15.22 1.41
CA THR A 88 -21.66 15.90 0.21
C THR A 88 -21.89 17.41 0.49
N PRO A 89 -21.08 18.33 -0.04
CA PRO A 89 -19.95 18.09 -0.95
C PRO A 89 -18.79 17.35 -0.27
N LYS A 90 -17.98 16.66 -1.07
CA LYS A 90 -16.85 15.86 -0.59
C LYS A 90 -15.82 16.71 0.14
N LYS A 91 -15.55 16.39 1.39
CA LYS A 91 -14.50 16.97 2.20
C LYS A 91 -13.29 16.04 2.22
N LYS A 92 -12.17 16.51 1.68
CA LYS A 92 -10.91 15.76 1.72
C LYS A 92 -10.33 15.78 3.13
N MET A 93 -9.91 14.61 3.61
CA MET A 93 -9.21 14.40 4.88
C MET A 93 -8.10 13.37 4.68
N THR A 94 -7.08 13.42 5.52
CA THR A 94 -6.01 12.44 5.56
C THR A 94 -6.21 11.47 6.70
N VAL A 95 -5.95 10.16 6.47
CA VAL A 95 -6.07 9.14 7.52
C VAL A 95 -4.90 8.16 7.47
N ILE A 96 -4.53 7.64 8.64
CA ILE A 96 -3.75 6.40 8.73
C ILE A 96 -4.71 5.24 8.44
N PHE A 97 -4.31 4.33 7.57
CA PHE A 97 -5.04 3.07 7.34
C PHE A 97 -4.49 2.03 8.31
N ASP A 98 -5.29 1.67 9.29
CA ASP A 98 -4.88 0.97 10.52
C ASP A 98 -5.49 -0.43 10.58
N SER A 99 -4.70 -1.47 10.36
CA SER A 99 -5.15 -2.85 10.52
C SER A 99 -5.27 -3.31 11.98
N GLY A 100 -4.75 -2.53 12.93
CA GLY A 100 -4.85 -2.80 14.37
C GLY A 100 -6.15 -2.31 15.01
N SER A 101 -6.94 -1.46 14.32
CA SER A 101 -8.25 -1.00 14.80
C SER A 101 -9.33 -1.18 13.74
N ASN A 102 -10.61 -1.07 14.14
CA ASN A 102 -11.74 -1.43 13.28
C ASN A 102 -12.71 -0.28 12.98
N ARG A 103 -12.38 0.96 13.36
CA ARG A 103 -13.28 2.11 13.15
C ARG A 103 -12.59 3.28 12.46
N LEU A 104 -13.35 3.94 11.59
CA LEU A 104 -12.99 5.29 11.14
C LEU A 104 -13.33 6.28 12.26
N TRP A 105 -12.35 7.13 12.57
CA TRP A 105 -12.62 8.35 13.32
C TRP A 105 -11.94 9.55 12.68
N VAL A 106 -12.58 10.70 12.78
CA VAL A 106 -12.08 11.99 12.29
C VAL A 106 -12.43 13.11 13.28
N PRO A 107 -11.63 14.18 13.40
CA PRO A 107 -11.92 15.27 14.31
C PRO A 107 -13.15 16.05 13.85
N SER A 108 -14.05 16.32 14.79
CA SER A 108 -15.22 17.19 14.60
C SER A 108 -14.81 18.66 14.52
N SER A 109 -15.54 19.46 13.75
CA SER A 109 -15.43 20.92 13.76
C SER A 109 -15.70 21.51 15.15
N GLN A 110 -16.41 20.79 16.00
CA GLN A 110 -16.75 21.19 17.38
C GLN A 110 -15.71 20.71 18.41
N CYS A 111 -14.70 19.94 18.01
CA CYS A 111 -13.68 19.44 18.93
C CYS A 111 -12.79 20.57 19.48
N THR A 112 -12.77 20.74 20.79
CA THR A 112 -11.99 21.78 21.46
C THR A 112 -10.53 21.38 21.69
N THR A 113 -10.25 20.09 21.83
CA THR A 113 -8.91 19.54 22.06
C THR A 113 -8.16 19.22 20.77
N CYS A 114 -8.86 19.06 19.63
CA CYS A 114 -8.31 18.70 18.32
C CYS A 114 -7.69 19.87 17.54
N ARG A 115 -7.04 20.82 18.20
CA ARG A 115 -6.58 22.08 17.56
C ARG A 115 -5.42 21.90 16.58
N HIS A 116 -4.68 20.81 16.72
CA HIS A 116 -3.53 20.50 15.87
C HIS A 116 -3.94 19.91 14.50
N TYR A 117 -5.18 19.41 14.33
CA TYR A 117 -5.66 18.93 13.05
C TYR A 117 -6.04 20.08 12.12
N SER A 118 -5.53 20.02 10.88
CA SER A 118 -5.78 21.06 9.87
C SER A 118 -7.17 20.97 9.28
N VAL A 119 -7.70 19.77 9.12
CA VAL A 119 -9.02 19.50 8.54
C VAL A 119 -9.90 18.81 9.58
N ARG A 120 -11.16 19.24 9.67
CA ARG A 120 -12.16 18.69 10.59
C ARG A 120 -13.48 18.47 9.89
N TYR A 121 -14.15 17.38 10.24
CA TYR A 121 -15.48 17.06 9.75
C TYR A 121 -16.54 17.99 10.35
N ASN A 122 -17.41 18.53 9.51
CA ASN A 122 -18.55 19.31 9.94
C ASN A 122 -19.85 18.69 9.40
N PRO A 123 -20.64 18.00 10.25
CA PRO A 123 -21.86 17.33 9.82
C PRO A 123 -22.92 18.30 9.27
N ILE A 124 -22.92 19.57 9.70
CA ILE A 124 -23.91 20.56 9.26
C ILE A 124 -23.71 20.91 7.77
N THR A 125 -22.48 20.80 7.29
CA THR A 125 -22.16 21.16 5.90
C THR A 125 -22.33 20.02 4.91
N SER A 126 -22.52 18.78 5.39
CA SER A 126 -22.78 17.62 4.55
C SER A 126 -24.28 17.38 4.39
N LYS A 127 -24.76 17.28 3.14
CA LYS A 127 -26.16 16.99 2.83
C LYS A 127 -26.56 15.53 3.07
N THR A 128 -25.57 14.65 3.22
CA THR A 128 -25.74 13.20 3.42
C THR A 128 -25.40 12.74 4.82
N SER A 129 -25.08 13.70 5.70
CA SER A 129 -24.75 13.41 7.11
C SER A 129 -25.98 13.10 7.93
N GLU A 130 -25.95 12.00 8.67
CA GLU A 130 -26.98 11.62 9.64
C GLU A 130 -26.36 11.32 11.00
N LYS A 131 -26.95 11.84 12.07
CA LYS A 131 -26.53 11.56 13.44
C LYS A 131 -27.16 10.26 13.94
N VAL A 132 -26.33 9.33 14.46
CA VAL A 132 -26.80 8.00 14.93
C VAL A 132 -27.16 8.00 16.43
N ASN A 133 -27.02 9.12 17.14
CA ASN A 133 -27.36 9.26 18.58
C ASN A 133 -26.67 8.23 19.51
N LYS A 134 -25.44 7.85 19.22
CA LYS A 134 -24.59 7.02 20.07
C LYS A 134 -23.26 7.72 20.32
N LEU A 135 -22.75 7.57 21.54
CA LEU A 135 -21.40 7.97 21.92
C LEU A 135 -20.47 6.77 21.80
N LYS A 136 -19.26 6.98 21.38
CA LYS A 136 -18.22 5.95 21.32
C LYS A 136 -16.88 6.53 21.75
N SER A 137 -16.19 5.76 22.60
CA SER A 137 -14.80 6.02 22.98
C SER A 137 -13.91 4.93 22.42
N ILE A 138 -12.74 5.31 21.95
CA ILE A 138 -11.68 4.38 21.55
C ILE A 138 -10.40 4.74 22.32
N SER A 139 -9.81 3.74 22.98
CA SER A 139 -8.52 3.86 23.65
C SER A 139 -7.43 3.23 22.79
N PHE A 140 -6.33 3.94 22.62
CA PHE A 140 -5.12 3.49 21.94
C PHE A 140 -3.99 3.31 22.95
N ALA A 141 -2.90 2.70 22.56
CA ALA A 141 -1.72 2.52 23.40
C ALA A 141 -1.17 3.84 23.97
N VAL A 142 -1.37 4.95 23.27
CA VAL A 142 -0.82 6.28 23.62
C VAL A 142 -1.87 7.31 24.01
N GLY A 143 -3.17 7.09 23.73
CA GLY A 143 -4.20 8.10 23.97
C GLY A 143 -5.61 7.56 23.76
N PHE A 144 -6.59 8.47 23.71
CA PHE A 144 -7.98 8.10 23.43
C PHE A 144 -8.71 9.18 22.62
N VAL A 145 -9.82 8.77 22.03
CA VAL A 145 -10.80 9.66 21.39
C VAL A 145 -12.20 9.36 21.90
N ASP A 146 -12.98 10.43 22.11
CA ASP A 146 -14.40 10.37 22.42
C ASP A 146 -15.17 11.16 21.38
N GLY A 147 -16.27 10.62 20.88
CA GLY A 147 -17.06 11.30 19.87
C GLY A 147 -18.45 10.73 19.70
N GLU A 148 -19.16 11.31 18.77
CA GLU A 148 -20.50 10.91 18.36
C GLU A 148 -20.44 10.14 17.05
N ILE A 149 -21.30 9.13 16.91
CA ILE A 149 -21.40 8.39 15.67
C ILE A 149 -22.28 9.15 14.67
N TYR A 150 -21.71 9.37 13.49
CA TYR A 150 -22.42 9.86 12.32
C TYR A 150 -22.36 8.82 11.22
N SER A 151 -23.32 8.83 10.32
CA SER A 151 -23.24 8.16 9.03
C SER A 151 -23.12 9.22 7.92
N ASP A 152 -22.35 8.91 6.91
CA ASP A 152 -22.19 9.76 5.73
C ASP A 152 -21.61 8.91 4.57
N ILE A 153 -21.46 9.52 3.39
CA ILE A 153 -20.73 8.92 2.29
C ILE A 153 -19.23 9.05 2.57
N VAL A 154 -18.52 7.92 2.56
CA VAL A 154 -17.06 7.90 2.65
C VAL A 154 -16.49 7.31 1.37
N SER A 155 -15.60 8.02 0.69
CA SER A 155 -15.04 7.57 -0.58
C SER A 155 -13.51 7.62 -0.63
N LEU A 156 -12.97 6.74 -1.47
CA LEU A 156 -11.56 6.63 -1.82
C LEU A 156 -11.40 7.02 -3.28
N ASN A 157 -10.54 8.01 -3.55
CA ASN A 157 -10.14 8.28 -4.92
C ASN A 157 -8.87 7.51 -5.23
N SER A 158 -8.91 6.74 -6.27
CA SER A 158 -7.73 6.11 -6.85
C SER A 158 -6.78 7.21 -7.33
N GLN A 159 -5.74 7.48 -6.55
CA GLN A 159 -4.69 8.45 -6.91
C GLN A 159 -3.55 7.74 -7.62
N GLY A 160 -3.36 8.06 -8.84
CA GLY A 160 -2.24 7.59 -9.63
C GLY A 160 -2.63 6.72 -10.80
N ALA A 161 -3.74 7.05 -11.37
CA ALA A 161 -4.20 6.51 -12.62
C ALA A 161 -3.25 6.79 -13.77
N MET A 162 -2.24 5.99 -13.91
CA MET A 162 -1.79 5.68 -15.25
C MET A 162 -2.70 4.62 -15.91
N LEU A 163 -3.67 4.07 -15.18
CA LEU A 163 -4.33 2.83 -15.56
C LEU A 163 -5.85 2.95 -15.48
N LYS A 164 -6.48 3.47 -16.51
CA LYS A 164 -7.87 3.10 -16.82
C LYS A 164 -7.85 1.63 -17.29
N PRO A 165 -8.65 0.68 -16.75
CA PRO A 165 -9.99 0.80 -16.18
C PRO A 165 -10.08 0.73 -14.65
N PHE A 166 -8.97 0.62 -13.91
CA PHE A 166 -8.96 0.40 -12.45
C PHE A 166 -9.14 1.68 -11.62
N ASN A 167 -9.47 2.79 -12.26
CA ASN A 167 -9.60 4.10 -11.66
C ASN A 167 -11.04 4.41 -11.25
N THR A 168 -11.70 3.47 -10.63
CA THR A 168 -13.03 3.70 -10.09
C THR A 168 -12.91 4.28 -8.69
N GLU A 169 -13.59 5.40 -8.46
CA GLU A 169 -13.84 5.87 -7.12
C GLU A 169 -14.61 4.79 -6.37
N LEU A 170 -14.11 4.34 -5.24
CA LEU A 170 -14.84 3.48 -4.32
C LEU A 170 -15.54 4.34 -3.29
N PHE A 171 -16.79 4.05 -3.00
CA PHE A 171 -17.54 4.76 -1.98
C PHE A 171 -18.43 3.82 -1.17
N ALA A 172 -18.52 4.11 0.13
CA ALA A 172 -19.43 3.48 1.06
C ALA A 172 -20.53 4.49 1.42
N GLU A 173 -21.76 4.18 1.05
CA GLU A 173 -22.94 4.95 1.44
C GLU A 173 -23.35 4.61 2.87
N ASN A 174 -23.87 5.60 3.59
CA ASN A 174 -24.35 5.44 4.96
C ASN A 174 -23.30 4.80 5.90
N TYR A 175 -22.00 5.05 5.62
CA TYR A 175 -20.93 4.49 6.42
C TYR A 175 -20.83 5.20 7.76
N LYS A 176 -20.81 4.43 8.84
CA LYS A 176 -20.81 4.95 10.22
C LYS A 176 -19.40 5.12 10.73
N PHE A 177 -19.09 6.30 11.27
CA PHE A 177 -17.80 6.66 11.80
C PHE A 177 -17.94 7.57 13.03
N ILE A 178 -16.84 7.76 13.75
CA ILE A 178 -16.80 8.59 14.94
C ILE A 178 -16.35 10.00 14.55
N SER A 179 -17.23 10.98 14.77
CA SER A 179 -16.91 12.41 14.75
C SER A 179 -16.41 12.80 16.14
N VAL A 180 -15.10 12.96 16.28
CA VAL A 180 -14.41 13.12 17.57
C VAL A 180 -14.61 14.50 18.14
N ASN A 181 -15.15 14.60 19.35
CA ASN A 181 -15.35 15.85 20.09
C ASN A 181 -14.26 16.11 21.13
N LYS A 182 -13.54 15.07 21.55
CA LYS A 182 -12.43 15.15 22.50
C LYS A 182 -11.35 14.10 22.15
N GLU A 183 -10.11 14.53 22.19
CA GLU A 183 -8.95 13.65 22.06
C GLU A 183 -7.94 13.95 23.16
N MET A 184 -7.09 12.97 23.49
CA MET A 184 -5.98 13.14 24.42
C MET A 184 -4.77 12.31 23.98
N ASN A 185 -3.60 12.92 24.00
CA ASN A 185 -2.28 12.32 23.72
C ASN A 185 -2.08 11.79 22.29
N LEU A 186 -2.85 12.29 21.30
CA LEU A 186 -2.68 11.91 19.89
C LEU A 186 -2.06 13.02 19.03
N SER A 187 -1.53 14.08 19.65
CA SER A 187 -0.93 15.24 18.95
C SER A 187 0.29 14.90 18.08
N GLY A 188 0.83 13.68 18.19
CA GLY A 188 1.93 13.18 17.35
C GLY A 188 1.48 12.63 15.98
N THR A 189 0.17 12.46 15.75
CA THR A 189 -0.35 12.01 14.45
C THR A 189 -0.27 13.15 13.44
N ILE A 190 0.11 12.82 12.21
CA ILE A 190 0.21 13.80 11.12
C ILE A 190 -1.07 13.83 10.27
N SER A 191 -1.82 12.73 10.25
CA SER A 191 -3.11 12.62 9.56
C SER A 191 -4.22 13.29 10.35
N ASP A 192 -5.33 13.61 9.66
CA ASP A 192 -6.52 14.17 10.30
C ASP A 192 -7.34 13.11 11.07
N GLY A 193 -7.10 11.83 10.84
CA GLY A 193 -7.82 10.75 11.51
C GLY A 193 -7.21 9.38 11.27
N VAL A 194 -7.96 8.34 11.62
CA VAL A 194 -7.59 6.93 11.42
C VAL A 194 -8.75 6.19 10.77
N MET A 195 -8.46 5.42 9.72
CA MET A 195 -9.37 4.47 9.08
C MET A 195 -9.01 3.06 9.55
N GLY A 196 -9.80 2.50 10.48
CA GLY A 196 -9.62 1.14 10.93
C GLY A 196 -9.96 0.12 9.84
N LEU A 197 -9.05 -0.84 9.62
CA LEU A 197 -9.18 -1.96 8.68
C LEU A 197 -9.12 -3.32 9.40
N GLY A 198 -9.25 -3.30 10.72
CA GLY A 198 -9.27 -4.49 11.56
C GLY A 198 -10.56 -5.30 11.43
N ILE A 199 -10.54 -6.47 12.05
CA ILE A 199 -11.68 -7.39 12.10
C ILE A 199 -12.73 -6.87 13.09
N ASP A 200 -13.98 -6.89 12.70
CA ASP A 200 -15.10 -6.53 13.57
C ASP A 200 -15.81 -7.77 14.09
N ASN A 201 -15.65 -8.06 15.38
CA ASN A 201 -16.32 -9.19 16.05
C ASN A 201 -17.39 -8.75 17.05
N GLU A 202 -17.66 -7.45 17.20
CA GLU A 202 -18.56 -6.95 18.24
C GLU A 202 -20.05 -7.20 17.94
N GLY A 203 -20.36 -7.88 16.80
CA GLY A 203 -21.78 -8.07 16.38
C GLY A 203 -22.52 -6.74 16.19
N ASP A 204 -21.75 -5.65 16.15
CA ASP A 204 -22.26 -4.31 15.92
C ASP A 204 -22.67 -4.23 14.44
N PRO A 205 -23.85 -3.73 14.11
CA PRO A 205 -24.28 -3.51 12.72
C PRO A 205 -23.41 -2.48 11.96
N TYR A 206 -22.30 -2.10 12.52
CA TYR A 206 -21.30 -1.21 11.94
C TYR A 206 -20.18 -2.03 11.30
N ASN A 207 -20.41 -2.52 10.10
CA ASN A 207 -19.41 -3.26 9.33
C ASN A 207 -18.13 -2.45 9.16
N SER A 208 -16.99 -3.13 9.03
CA SER A 208 -15.75 -2.50 8.65
C SER A 208 -15.91 -1.79 7.28
N PHE A 209 -15.03 -0.83 6.99
CA PHE A 209 -15.09 -0.10 5.72
C PHE A 209 -14.96 -1.06 4.51
N ILE A 210 -14.06 -2.03 4.59
CA ILE A 210 -13.84 -3.03 3.54
C ILE A 210 -15.06 -3.92 3.32
N GLU A 211 -15.70 -4.39 4.41
CA GLU A 211 -16.95 -5.18 4.32
C GLU A 211 -18.10 -4.35 3.77
N THR A 212 -18.19 -3.06 4.14
CA THR A 212 -19.20 -2.16 3.59
C THR A 212 -19.03 -2.01 2.08
N LEU A 213 -17.81 -1.80 1.59
CA LEU A 213 -17.52 -1.73 0.16
C LEU A 213 -17.88 -3.03 -0.55
N TYR A 214 -17.58 -4.18 0.05
CA TYR A 214 -17.96 -5.49 -0.51
C TYR A 214 -19.45 -5.69 -0.56
N ASN A 215 -20.17 -5.43 0.53
CA ASN A 215 -21.64 -5.57 0.61
C ASN A 215 -22.35 -4.63 -0.36
N GLN A 216 -21.76 -3.46 -0.64
CA GLN A 216 -22.25 -2.51 -1.65
C GLN A 216 -21.70 -2.77 -3.07
N GLN A 217 -21.09 -3.93 -3.30
CA GLN A 217 -20.57 -4.38 -4.61
C GLN A 217 -19.56 -3.41 -5.24
N GLN A 218 -18.84 -2.64 -4.43
CA GLN A 218 -17.78 -1.73 -4.88
C GLN A 218 -16.48 -2.51 -5.17
N ILE A 219 -16.24 -3.60 -4.46
CA ILE A 219 -15.10 -4.50 -4.62
C ILE A 219 -15.55 -5.95 -4.76
N SER A 220 -14.78 -6.80 -5.40
CA SER A 220 -15.12 -8.21 -5.67
C SER A 220 -14.91 -9.15 -4.49
N ALA A 221 -14.10 -8.76 -3.51
CA ALA A 221 -13.87 -9.52 -2.28
C ALA A 221 -13.54 -8.57 -1.11
N PRO A 222 -13.92 -8.93 0.14
CA PRO A 222 -13.62 -8.12 1.31
C PRO A 222 -12.15 -8.30 1.73
N ALA A 223 -11.25 -7.76 0.92
CA ALA A 223 -9.81 -7.87 1.10
C ALA A 223 -9.12 -6.52 0.85
N PHE A 224 -7.94 -6.37 1.43
CA PHE A 224 -7.06 -5.24 1.18
C PHE A 224 -5.60 -5.68 1.32
N SER A 225 -4.67 -4.90 0.75
CA SER A 225 -3.25 -5.23 0.84
C SER A 225 -2.39 -3.98 0.98
N PHE A 226 -1.36 -4.06 1.81
CA PHE A 226 -0.34 -3.03 1.94
C PHE A 226 0.94 -3.40 1.22
N TYR A 227 1.54 -2.41 0.58
CA TYR A 227 2.94 -2.45 0.14
C TYR A 227 3.63 -1.18 0.62
N LEU A 228 4.25 -1.28 1.79
CA LEU A 228 4.91 -0.18 2.47
C LEU A 228 6.39 -0.11 2.07
N LEU A 229 6.84 1.08 1.68
CA LEU A 229 8.22 1.32 1.22
C LEU A 229 8.84 2.51 1.97
N GLY A 230 10.16 2.61 1.92
CA GLY A 230 10.88 3.76 2.49
C GLY A 230 10.51 5.09 1.82
N VAL A 231 10.84 6.21 2.47
CA VAL A 231 10.45 7.58 2.09
C VAL A 231 10.74 8.00 0.65
N GLN A 232 11.70 7.36 -0.02
CA GLN A 232 12.04 7.65 -1.41
C GLN A 232 11.15 6.94 -2.42
N ASN A 233 10.26 6.04 -1.98
CA ASN A 233 9.45 5.18 -2.81
C ASN A 233 7.96 5.38 -2.54
N ILE A 234 7.12 4.97 -3.48
CA ILE A 234 5.68 5.12 -3.38
C ILE A 234 5.07 3.90 -2.70
N SER A 235 4.61 4.08 -1.47
CA SER A 235 3.82 3.08 -0.76
C SER A 235 2.38 3.04 -1.28
N ARG A 236 1.73 1.88 -1.17
CA ARG A 236 0.39 1.66 -1.70
C ARG A 236 -0.50 0.87 -0.75
N LEU A 237 -1.79 1.21 -0.78
CA LEU A 237 -2.88 0.41 -0.28
C LEU A 237 -3.74 -0.05 -1.47
N TYR A 238 -3.96 -1.34 -1.56
CA TYR A 238 -4.88 -1.95 -2.50
C TYR A 238 -6.15 -2.31 -1.75
N VAL A 239 -7.29 -1.94 -2.30
CA VAL A 239 -8.63 -2.22 -1.72
C VAL A 239 -9.36 -3.13 -2.68
N GLY A 240 -9.68 -4.34 -2.25
CA GLY A 240 -10.11 -5.49 -3.03
C GLY A 240 -9.02 -6.57 -3.10
N ASP A 241 -9.34 -7.73 -3.64
CA ASP A 241 -8.42 -8.88 -3.70
C ASP A 241 -7.48 -8.81 -4.90
N ILE A 242 -6.25 -8.41 -4.67
CA ILE A 242 -5.21 -8.35 -5.71
C ILE A 242 -4.49 -9.69 -5.91
N LEU A 243 -4.51 -10.59 -4.91
CA LEU A 243 -3.79 -11.87 -5.01
C LEU A 243 -4.50 -12.88 -5.91
N ASN A 244 -5.82 -12.79 -6.00
CA ASN A 244 -6.61 -13.60 -6.94
C ASN A 244 -6.73 -12.98 -8.33
N ASN A 245 -6.12 -11.83 -8.56
CA ASN A 245 -6.01 -11.29 -9.92
C ASN A 245 -5.25 -12.27 -10.81
N VAL A 246 -5.80 -12.61 -11.98
CA VAL A 246 -5.32 -13.66 -12.89
C VAL A 246 -3.84 -13.50 -13.26
N TYR A 247 -3.35 -12.27 -13.34
CA TYR A 247 -1.97 -11.96 -13.72
C TYR A 247 -1.04 -11.96 -12.50
N LEU A 248 -1.47 -11.35 -11.40
CA LEU A 248 -0.67 -11.19 -10.18
C LEU A 248 -0.51 -12.52 -9.45
N SER A 249 -1.53 -13.37 -9.44
CA SER A 249 -1.48 -14.70 -8.82
C SER A 249 -0.38 -15.59 -9.40
N LYS A 250 -0.13 -15.51 -10.70
CA LYS A 250 0.94 -16.30 -11.36
C LYS A 250 2.33 -15.89 -10.89
N LEU A 251 2.55 -14.60 -10.61
CA LEU A 251 3.84 -14.09 -10.15
C LEU A 251 4.13 -14.42 -8.71
N PHE A 252 3.10 -14.35 -7.88
CA PHE A 252 3.25 -14.51 -6.44
C PHE A 252 3.19 -15.98 -6.01
N LYS A 253 2.66 -16.88 -6.87
CA LYS A 253 2.39 -18.29 -6.52
C LYS A 253 3.56 -19.02 -5.86
N ASN A 254 4.79 -18.76 -6.31
CA ASN A 254 5.98 -19.45 -5.77
C ASN A 254 6.52 -18.83 -4.47
N ASN A 255 6.16 -17.58 -4.18
CA ASN A 255 6.66 -16.82 -3.04
C ASN A 255 5.55 -16.46 -2.04
N LEU A 256 4.33 -16.90 -2.29
CA LEU A 256 3.19 -16.64 -1.43
C LEU A 256 3.30 -17.50 -0.18
N GLN A 257 3.26 -16.86 0.96
CA GLN A 257 3.18 -17.46 2.28
C GLN A 257 1.90 -16.97 2.94
N GLU A 258 1.36 -17.72 3.88
CA GLU A 258 0.10 -17.37 4.52
C GLU A 258 0.02 -17.83 5.97
N CYS A 259 -0.82 -17.19 6.75
CA CYS A 259 -1.26 -17.67 8.05
C CYS A 259 -2.75 -17.38 8.26
N TYR A 260 -3.39 -18.17 9.08
CA TYR A 260 -4.82 -18.08 9.36
C TYR A 260 -5.04 -17.44 10.72
N VAL A 261 -5.96 -16.48 10.74
CA VAL A 261 -6.37 -15.77 11.95
C VAL A 261 -7.32 -16.64 12.77
N ASP A 262 -7.10 -16.73 14.07
CA ASP A 262 -8.01 -17.41 14.98
C ASP A 262 -9.44 -16.86 14.84
N LYS A 263 -10.44 -17.74 14.83
CA LYS A 263 -11.85 -17.38 14.66
C LYS A 263 -12.37 -16.42 15.74
N ASN A 264 -11.77 -16.48 16.93
CA ASN A 264 -12.17 -15.66 18.07
C ASN A 264 -11.34 -14.37 18.20
N SER A 265 -10.29 -14.18 17.40
CA SER A 265 -9.48 -12.97 17.44
C SER A 265 -10.22 -11.79 16.82
N ILE A 266 -10.13 -10.64 17.47
CA ILE A 266 -10.59 -9.35 16.95
C ILE A 266 -9.48 -8.62 16.18
N TYR A 267 -8.28 -9.20 16.15
CA TYR A 267 -7.11 -8.65 15.47
C TYR A 267 -6.70 -9.53 14.31
N TRP A 268 -5.95 -8.97 13.39
CA TRP A 268 -5.21 -9.71 12.37
C TRP A 268 -4.03 -10.44 13.02
N GLU A 269 -4.34 -11.50 13.77
CA GLU A 269 -3.45 -12.23 14.64
C GLU A 269 -3.20 -13.64 14.13
N CYS A 270 -1.93 -14.01 13.95
CA CYS A 270 -1.50 -15.38 13.69
C CYS A 270 -0.58 -15.86 14.81
N SER A 271 -0.60 -17.17 15.09
CA SER A 271 0.27 -17.78 16.11
C SER A 271 1.42 -18.56 15.46
N THR A 272 2.63 -18.43 16.01
CA THR A 272 3.76 -19.28 15.62
C THR A 272 3.59 -20.67 16.21
N GLN A 273 3.88 -21.72 15.43
CA GLN A 273 3.89 -23.09 15.92
C GLN A 273 5.30 -23.62 16.19
N ASN A 274 6.28 -23.13 15.45
CA ASN A 274 7.69 -23.55 15.56
C ASN A 274 8.61 -22.40 16.01
N GLY A 275 8.03 -21.38 16.63
CA GLY A 275 8.74 -20.31 17.31
C GLY A 275 9.21 -19.16 16.43
N VAL A 276 9.86 -18.24 17.12
CA VAL A 276 10.56 -17.11 16.56
C VAL A 276 12.04 -17.47 16.47
N GLN A 277 12.62 -17.37 15.30
CA GLN A 277 14.04 -17.63 15.08
C GLN A 277 14.77 -16.35 14.70
N ILE A 278 15.88 -16.03 15.34
CA ILE A 278 16.82 -15.01 14.91
C ILE A 278 18.04 -15.66 14.27
N ILE A 279 18.51 -15.10 13.15
CA ILE A 279 19.68 -15.58 12.41
C ILE A 279 20.57 -14.40 12.09
N ASN A 280 21.90 -14.54 12.30
CA ASN A 280 22.86 -13.48 11.95
C ASN A 280 23.05 -13.36 10.43
N ASN A 281 23.68 -12.28 9.98
CA ASN A 281 23.79 -11.92 8.56
C ASN A 281 24.48 -13.01 7.71
N ASN A 282 25.49 -13.71 8.25
CA ASN A 282 26.22 -14.78 7.55
C ASN A 282 25.55 -16.17 7.65
N ASN A 283 24.38 -16.27 8.27
CA ASN A 283 23.61 -17.50 8.55
C ASN A 283 24.37 -18.58 9.35
N LYS A 284 25.46 -18.24 10.03
CA LYS A 284 26.27 -19.20 10.79
C LYS A 284 25.76 -19.39 12.23
N ARG A 285 25.02 -18.43 12.77
CA ARG A 285 24.48 -18.48 14.11
C ARG A 285 22.99 -18.22 14.08
N SER A 286 22.24 -19.03 14.80
CA SER A 286 20.80 -18.85 14.96
C SER A 286 20.35 -19.23 16.37
N HIS A 287 19.22 -18.67 16.79
CA HIS A 287 18.58 -18.97 18.06
C HIS A 287 17.06 -19.02 17.87
N ILE A 288 16.41 -20.03 18.41
CA ILE A 288 14.95 -20.19 18.38
C ILE A 288 14.43 -19.96 19.80
N PHE A 289 13.39 -19.15 19.92
CA PHE A 289 12.73 -18.85 21.18
C PHE A 289 11.22 -18.66 20.94
N ASN A 290 10.45 -18.60 22.02
CA ASN A 290 9.01 -18.33 22.03
C ASN A 290 8.21 -19.13 20.99
N THR A 291 8.00 -20.42 21.27
CA THR A 291 7.40 -21.38 20.32
C THR A 291 5.93 -21.12 19.97
N ASN A 292 5.21 -20.35 20.79
CA ASN A 292 3.76 -20.06 20.62
C ASN A 292 3.48 -18.56 20.70
N ALA A 293 4.32 -17.73 20.12
CA ALA A 293 4.10 -16.29 20.10
C ALA A 293 2.93 -15.93 19.18
N LYS A 294 2.12 -14.98 19.62
CA LYS A 294 1.04 -14.36 18.84
C LYS A 294 1.58 -13.15 18.09
N MET A 295 1.20 -13.01 16.82
CA MET A 295 1.67 -11.96 15.92
C MET A 295 0.48 -11.17 15.38
N ILE A 296 0.29 -9.94 15.85
CA ILE A 296 -0.70 -9.00 15.31
C ILE A 296 -0.01 -8.19 14.20
N PHE A 297 -0.59 -8.18 13.00
CA PHE A 297 -0.14 -7.37 11.88
C PHE A 297 -0.85 -6.02 11.92
N ASP A 298 -0.14 -4.97 12.34
CA ASP A 298 -0.69 -3.66 12.68
C ASP A 298 -0.02 -2.52 11.90
N SER A 299 -0.66 -2.06 10.83
CA SER A 299 -0.19 -0.93 10.03
C SER A 299 -0.46 0.44 10.69
N GLY A 300 -1.13 0.49 11.82
CA GLY A 300 -1.30 1.69 12.66
C GLY A 300 -0.15 1.91 13.64
N SER A 301 0.67 0.89 13.87
CA SER A 301 1.84 0.97 14.74
C SER A 301 3.11 1.28 13.96
N SER A 302 3.85 2.32 14.33
CA SER A 302 5.11 2.69 13.68
C SER A 302 6.24 1.70 14.00
N TYR A 303 6.32 1.25 15.23
CA TYR A 303 7.34 0.35 15.75
C TYR A 303 6.77 -1.04 15.96
N THR A 304 7.65 -2.02 16.00
CA THR A 304 7.30 -3.38 16.41
C THR A 304 7.39 -3.50 17.93
N LEU A 305 6.27 -3.85 18.57
CA LEU A 305 6.22 -4.09 20.00
C LEU A 305 6.42 -5.59 20.25
N ILE A 306 7.30 -5.94 21.19
CA ILE A 306 7.60 -7.32 21.50
C ILE A 306 7.62 -7.56 23.03
N PRO A 307 7.27 -8.77 23.49
CA PRO A 307 7.37 -9.14 24.89
C PRO A 307 8.79 -8.95 25.45
N LYS A 308 8.90 -8.59 26.72
CA LYS A 308 10.18 -8.33 27.38
C LYS A 308 11.17 -9.49 27.22
N ASN A 309 10.71 -10.74 27.41
CA ASN A 309 11.56 -11.91 27.30
C ASN A 309 12.12 -12.08 25.87
N ASP A 310 11.32 -11.79 24.87
CA ASP A 310 11.73 -11.89 23.45
C ASP A 310 12.70 -10.78 23.09
N LEU A 311 12.49 -9.54 23.59
CA LEU A 311 13.46 -8.47 23.45
C LEU A 311 14.82 -8.85 24.06
N MET A 312 14.82 -9.49 25.24
CA MET A 312 16.04 -9.96 25.89
C MET A 312 16.72 -11.08 25.09
N ASN A 313 15.96 -11.98 24.47
CA ASN A 313 16.51 -13.01 23.58
C ASN A 313 17.22 -12.38 22.36
N ILE A 314 16.57 -11.41 21.70
CA ILE A 314 17.15 -10.67 20.58
C ILE A 314 18.39 -9.88 21.02
N PHE A 315 18.32 -9.14 22.11
CA PHE A 315 19.43 -8.39 22.68
C PHE A 315 20.63 -9.31 22.99
N ASN A 316 20.40 -10.42 23.70
CA ASN A 316 21.44 -11.38 24.05
C ASN A 316 22.09 -12.03 22.82
N PHE A 317 21.31 -12.23 21.77
CA PHE A 317 21.82 -12.72 20.49
C PHE A 317 22.69 -11.69 19.80
N LEU A 318 22.24 -10.44 19.68
CA LEU A 318 22.95 -9.38 18.94
C LEU A 318 24.21 -8.91 19.66
N LYS A 319 24.21 -8.81 21.01
CA LYS A 319 25.35 -8.33 21.78
C LYS A 319 26.59 -9.21 21.69
N LEU A 320 26.48 -10.45 21.16
CA LEU A 320 27.64 -11.30 20.94
C LEU A 320 28.51 -10.87 19.76
N GLU A 321 27.93 -10.14 18.80
CA GLU A 321 28.63 -9.67 17.60
C GLU A 321 28.67 -8.13 17.52
N HIS A 322 27.74 -7.47 18.19
CA HIS A 322 27.63 -6.02 18.19
C HIS A 322 27.58 -5.50 19.63
N ASN A 323 28.17 -4.33 19.86
CA ASN A 323 28.02 -3.68 21.16
C ASN A 323 26.64 -3.05 21.26
N CYS A 324 25.71 -3.74 21.94
CA CYS A 324 24.32 -3.33 22.08
C CYS A 324 23.98 -2.98 23.54
N ILE A 325 23.04 -2.06 23.70
CA ILE A 325 22.39 -1.69 24.97
C ILE A 325 20.88 -1.61 24.81
N ILE A 326 20.16 -1.71 25.92
CA ILE A 326 18.75 -1.33 26.00
C ILE A 326 18.71 0.02 26.72
N SER A 327 18.12 1.04 26.07
CA SER A 327 18.02 2.39 26.63
C SER A 327 16.97 2.44 27.76
N GLU A 328 16.95 3.54 28.50
CA GLU A 328 15.91 3.80 29.53
C GLU A 328 14.49 3.82 28.93
N SER A 329 14.35 4.17 27.66
CA SER A 329 13.07 4.11 26.93
C SER A 329 12.75 2.72 26.37
N ASN A 330 13.46 1.67 26.79
CA ASN A 330 13.33 0.27 26.33
C ASN A 330 13.60 0.07 24.82
N GLN A 331 14.37 0.96 24.21
CA GLN A 331 14.78 0.84 22.81
C GLN A 331 16.11 0.09 22.72
N LEU A 332 16.22 -0.83 21.75
CA LEU A 332 17.45 -1.55 21.45
C LEU A 332 18.33 -0.69 20.56
N LEU A 333 19.55 -0.41 21.03
CA LEU A 333 20.57 0.40 20.36
C LEU A 333 21.84 -0.41 20.18
N CYS A 334 22.43 -0.42 19.00
CA CYS A 334 23.68 -1.13 18.73
C CYS A 334 24.70 -0.24 18.02
N GLN A 335 25.99 -0.51 18.25
CA GLN A 335 27.05 0.03 17.41
C GLN A 335 27.06 -0.73 16.08
N CYS A 336 27.20 0.01 14.99
CA CYS A 336 27.26 -0.54 13.64
C CYS A 336 27.89 0.46 12.67
N SER A 337 28.46 -0.02 11.59
CA SER A 337 28.92 0.81 10.47
C SER A 337 27.81 0.93 9.40
N SER A 338 26.94 -0.07 9.32
CA SER A 338 25.79 -0.12 8.41
C SER A 338 24.65 -0.95 9.00
N PRO A 339 23.37 -0.60 8.75
CA PRO A 339 22.22 -1.44 9.09
C PRO A 339 22.28 -2.85 8.49
N ASP A 340 23.00 -3.05 7.39
CA ASP A 340 23.12 -4.33 6.69
C ASP A 340 24.00 -5.37 7.40
N GLU A 341 24.65 -4.98 8.50
CA GLU A 341 25.43 -5.92 9.33
C GLU A 341 24.56 -6.91 10.10
N PHE A 342 23.28 -6.58 10.31
CA PHE A 342 22.35 -7.40 11.07
C PHE A 342 21.67 -8.42 10.16
N GLY A 343 21.26 -9.53 10.76
CA GLY A 343 20.58 -10.62 10.06
C GLY A 343 19.08 -10.42 9.95
N LYS A 344 18.33 -11.45 10.31
CA LYS A 344 16.87 -11.47 10.18
C LYS A 344 16.19 -12.23 11.32
N ILE A 345 14.94 -11.90 11.54
CA ILE A 345 14.00 -12.68 12.37
C ILE A 345 13.09 -13.46 11.43
N ILE A 346 12.78 -14.69 11.79
CA ILE A 346 11.88 -15.59 11.08
C ILE A 346 10.75 -15.97 12.02
N LEU A 347 9.52 -15.65 11.64
CA LEU A 347 8.31 -16.09 12.30
C LEU A 347 7.81 -17.35 11.60
N ASN A 348 7.73 -18.46 12.30
CA ASN A 348 7.40 -19.74 11.72
C ASN A 348 5.99 -20.16 12.15
N PHE A 349 5.00 -20.07 11.25
CA PHE A 349 3.60 -20.30 11.57
C PHE A 349 3.22 -21.79 11.63
N ASP A 350 3.72 -22.62 10.69
CA ASP A 350 3.30 -24.01 10.56
C ASP A 350 4.39 -24.95 10.01
N GLY A 351 5.66 -24.53 10.08
CA GLY A 351 6.80 -25.26 9.51
C GLY A 351 7.02 -24.99 8.01
N LYS A 352 5.98 -24.70 7.25
CA LYS A 352 6.02 -24.36 5.83
C LYS A 352 5.98 -22.85 5.62
N ASN A 353 5.00 -22.19 6.22
CA ASN A 353 4.76 -20.76 6.07
C ASN A 353 5.62 -19.96 7.06
N LYS A 354 6.43 -19.04 6.54
CA LYS A 354 7.39 -18.24 7.30
C LYS A 354 7.37 -16.79 6.88
N PHE A 355 7.32 -15.88 7.85
CA PHE A 355 7.49 -14.46 7.61
C PHE A 355 8.90 -14.03 8.03
N TYR A 356 9.63 -13.40 7.11
CA TYR A 356 11.00 -12.94 7.32
C TYR A 356 11.03 -11.44 7.57
N ILE A 357 11.64 -11.02 8.66
CA ILE A 357 11.87 -9.63 9.00
C ILE A 357 13.37 -9.38 8.92
N ASN A 358 13.83 -8.68 7.88
CA ASN A 358 15.22 -8.26 7.79
C ASN A 358 15.46 -7.15 8.81
N LEU A 359 16.43 -7.34 9.71
CA LEU A 359 16.67 -6.39 10.79
C LEU A 359 17.09 -5.00 10.29
N ASN A 360 17.76 -4.92 9.13
CA ASN A 360 18.15 -3.63 8.53
C ASN A 360 16.94 -2.74 8.19
N GLN A 361 15.77 -3.30 7.90
CA GLN A 361 14.56 -2.51 7.61
C GLN A 361 13.94 -1.89 8.88
N MET A 362 14.30 -2.42 10.06
CA MET A 362 13.83 -1.95 11.35
C MET A 362 14.80 -0.96 12.01
N ILE A 363 15.84 -0.53 11.32
CA ILE A 363 16.89 0.31 11.90
C ILE A 363 16.80 1.73 11.36
N GLU A 364 16.75 2.70 12.27
CA GLU A 364 17.06 4.10 12.00
C GLU A 364 18.57 4.30 12.22
N PHE A 365 19.28 4.69 11.16
CA PHE A 365 20.73 4.88 11.22
C PHE A 365 21.10 6.32 11.55
N VAL A 366 21.71 6.55 12.71
CA VAL A 366 22.08 7.87 13.25
C VAL A 366 23.60 8.04 13.24
N LYS A 367 24.16 8.65 12.17
CA LYS A 367 25.62 8.73 11.91
C LYS A 367 26.48 9.32 13.02
N HIS A 368 25.96 10.24 13.83
CA HIS A 368 26.73 10.99 14.83
C HIS A 368 26.46 10.55 16.27
N ASN A 369 25.98 9.33 16.46
CA ASN A 369 25.74 8.72 17.77
C ASN A 369 26.77 7.62 18.03
N ASN A 370 27.11 7.38 19.30
CA ASN A 370 27.93 6.22 19.70
C ASN A 370 27.29 4.88 19.35
N TYR A 371 25.95 4.83 19.36
CA TYR A 371 25.15 3.70 18.91
C TYR A 371 24.39 4.13 17.66
N GLN A 372 24.92 3.82 16.48
CA GLN A 372 24.39 4.32 15.22
C GLN A 372 23.10 3.63 14.77
N CYS A 373 22.91 2.37 15.16
CA CYS A 373 21.78 1.56 14.78
C CYS A 373 20.71 1.54 15.88
N HIS A 374 19.67 2.35 15.70
CA HIS A 374 18.51 2.42 16.57
C HIS A 374 17.42 1.50 16.04
N PHE A 375 17.12 0.43 16.74
CA PHE A 375 16.08 -0.48 16.32
C PHE A 375 14.68 0.09 16.59
N GLN A 376 13.83 0.09 15.61
CA GLN A 376 12.42 0.45 15.71
C GLN A 376 11.62 -0.69 16.34
N ILE A 377 12.12 -1.17 17.46
CA ILE A 377 11.54 -2.21 18.31
C ILE A 377 11.41 -1.62 19.70
N THR A 378 10.29 -1.87 20.36
CA THR A 378 10.07 -1.46 21.74
C THR A 378 9.41 -2.58 22.53
N MET A 379 9.54 -2.51 23.86
CA MET A 379 8.95 -3.51 24.74
C MET A 379 7.44 -3.28 24.86
N GLU A 380 6.66 -4.37 24.71
CA GLU A 380 5.24 -4.38 25.00
C GLU A 380 4.99 -4.16 26.50
N LYS A 381 3.99 -3.33 26.86
CA LYS A 381 3.78 -2.92 28.26
C LYS A 381 3.10 -3.98 29.14
N TYR A 382 2.31 -4.87 28.52
CA TYR A 382 1.37 -5.71 29.25
C TYR A 382 1.82 -7.19 29.37
N ASP A 383 2.99 -7.54 28.82
CA ASP A 383 3.60 -8.88 28.83
C ASP A 383 2.64 -10.02 28.35
N LEU A 384 1.91 -9.75 27.28
CA LEU A 384 0.84 -10.62 26.78
C LEU A 384 1.32 -11.75 25.87
N ASN A 385 2.62 -12.06 25.81
CA ASN A 385 3.21 -13.00 24.82
C ASN A 385 2.80 -12.70 23.37
N THR A 386 2.53 -11.44 23.07
CA THR A 386 2.01 -10.97 21.78
C THR A 386 2.96 -9.96 21.17
N TRP A 387 3.34 -10.20 19.93
CA TRP A 387 4.05 -9.23 19.10
C TRP A 387 3.04 -8.37 18.36
N VAL A 388 3.29 -7.07 18.31
CA VAL A 388 2.60 -6.18 17.39
C VAL A 388 3.58 -5.82 16.27
N LEU A 389 3.38 -6.39 15.10
CA LEU A 389 4.22 -6.16 13.92
C LEU A 389 3.80 -4.83 13.28
N GLY A 390 4.49 -3.76 13.63
CA GLY A 390 4.26 -2.44 13.07
C GLY A 390 4.96 -2.22 11.73
N ASP A 391 4.86 -1.01 11.20
CA ASP A 391 5.43 -0.60 9.91
C ASP A 391 6.90 -1.01 9.75
N SER A 392 7.68 -0.97 10.83
CA SER A 392 9.10 -1.39 10.82
C SER A 392 9.29 -2.84 10.41
N SER A 393 8.36 -3.75 10.74
CA SER A 393 8.36 -5.15 10.33
C SER A 393 7.66 -5.39 8.99
N LEU A 394 6.63 -4.60 8.67
CA LEU A 394 5.77 -4.82 7.51
C LEU A 394 6.38 -4.28 6.22
N ARG A 395 7.29 -3.31 6.30
CA ARG A 395 7.93 -2.69 5.13
C ARG A 395 8.58 -3.69 4.19
N LYS A 396 8.59 -3.35 2.88
CA LYS A 396 9.18 -4.12 1.77
C LYS A 396 8.51 -5.47 1.51
N ASN A 397 7.37 -5.72 2.14
CA ASN A 397 6.55 -6.91 1.93
C ASN A 397 5.18 -6.49 1.38
N LEU A 398 4.62 -7.28 0.47
CA LEU A 398 3.21 -7.18 0.12
C LEU A 398 2.44 -8.04 1.10
N ILE A 399 1.57 -7.43 1.88
CA ILE A 399 0.77 -8.11 2.90
C ILE A 399 -0.69 -7.90 2.58
N SER A 400 -1.41 -8.99 2.39
CA SER A 400 -2.82 -9.01 2.04
C SER A 400 -3.65 -9.62 3.16
N PHE A 401 -4.77 -8.99 3.42
CA PHE A 401 -5.73 -9.35 4.46
C PHE A 401 -7.05 -9.69 3.79
N ASN A 402 -7.53 -10.92 3.98
CA ASN A 402 -8.82 -11.37 3.46
C ASN A 402 -9.78 -11.62 4.64
N MET A 403 -10.81 -10.79 4.75
CA MET A 403 -11.75 -10.85 5.88
C MET A 403 -12.63 -12.11 5.82
N TYR A 404 -13.03 -12.53 4.62
CA TYR A 404 -13.87 -13.71 4.44
C TYR A 404 -13.15 -15.01 4.83
N GLU A 405 -11.90 -15.15 4.35
CA GLU A 405 -11.08 -16.32 4.66
C GLU A 405 -10.40 -16.24 6.03
N ARG A 406 -10.45 -15.07 6.69
CA ARG A 406 -9.69 -14.76 7.90
C ARG A 406 -8.22 -15.16 7.76
N LYS A 407 -7.61 -14.69 6.68
CA LYS A 407 -6.29 -15.08 6.24
C LYS A 407 -5.41 -13.85 6.00
N ILE A 408 -4.17 -13.96 6.41
CA ILE A 408 -3.11 -13.02 6.06
C ILE A 408 -2.17 -13.74 5.09
N SER A 409 -2.01 -13.16 3.91
CA SER A 409 -1.08 -13.66 2.90
C SER A 409 0.04 -12.64 2.70
N PHE A 410 1.27 -13.11 2.52
CA PHE A 410 2.40 -12.21 2.34
C PHE A 410 3.36 -12.72 1.27
N VAL A 411 3.84 -11.78 0.46
CA VAL A 411 4.86 -12.01 -0.57
C VAL A 411 6.08 -11.21 -0.18
N GLN A 412 7.21 -11.92 -0.03
CA GLN A 412 8.47 -11.34 0.44
C GLN A 412 9.52 -11.33 -0.66
N ASN A 413 10.56 -10.52 -0.50
CA ASN A 413 11.63 -10.33 -1.49
C ASN A 413 11.15 -9.79 -2.85
N ILE A 414 10.13 -8.95 -2.84
CA ILE A 414 9.60 -8.29 -4.03
C ILE A 414 10.63 -7.29 -4.62
N SER A 415 11.63 -6.86 -3.86
CA SER A 415 12.65 -5.89 -4.29
C SER A 415 13.50 -6.36 -5.49
N GLY A 416 13.63 -7.64 -5.74
CA GLY A 416 14.20 -8.18 -6.99
C GLY A 416 13.26 -8.07 -8.20
N ILE A 417 12.00 -7.77 -7.92
CA ILE A 417 10.90 -7.68 -8.87
C ILE A 417 10.63 -6.21 -9.26
N ILE A 418 11.08 -5.22 -8.44
CA ILE A 418 10.78 -3.79 -8.62
C ILE A 418 12.09 -2.98 -8.66
N ASP A 419 12.62 -2.77 -9.87
CA ASP A 419 13.71 -1.81 -10.10
C ASP A 419 13.13 -0.48 -10.63
N ASP A 420 12.91 0.47 -9.73
CA ASP A 420 12.33 1.79 -10.04
C ASP A 420 13.17 2.61 -11.04
N ASN A 421 14.46 2.31 -11.19
CA ASN A 421 15.34 3.04 -12.11
C ASN A 421 15.09 2.71 -13.58
N LYS A 422 14.60 1.50 -13.90
CA LYS A 422 14.24 1.13 -15.28
C LYS A 422 12.92 1.77 -15.74
N ILE A 423 12.05 2.10 -14.78
CA ILE A 423 10.73 2.71 -15.03
C ILE A 423 10.86 4.16 -15.48
N ASN A 424 11.82 4.90 -14.92
CA ASN A 424 12.06 6.28 -15.31
C ASN A 424 12.57 6.39 -16.76
N GLN A 425 13.31 5.39 -17.26
CA GLN A 425 13.74 5.35 -18.66
C GLN A 425 12.59 5.09 -19.64
N SER A 426 11.62 4.21 -19.30
CA SER A 426 10.45 3.98 -20.14
C SER A 426 9.52 5.20 -20.20
N LYS A 427 9.33 5.93 -19.10
CA LYS A 427 8.56 7.19 -19.07
C LYS A 427 9.13 8.27 -20.00
N TRP A 428 10.46 8.37 -20.13
CA TRP A 428 11.09 9.32 -21.05
C TRP A 428 10.82 8.95 -22.51
N ILE A 429 10.78 7.66 -22.84
CA ILE A 429 10.54 7.16 -24.19
C ILE A 429 9.05 7.33 -24.57
N ASP A 430 8.11 7.00 -23.67
CA ASP A 430 6.67 7.13 -23.93
C ASP A 430 6.25 8.59 -24.05
N ASN A 431 6.76 9.49 -23.19
CA ASN A 431 6.54 10.92 -23.30
C ASN A 431 7.19 11.50 -24.58
N GLY A 432 8.39 11.02 -24.96
CA GLY A 432 9.08 11.40 -26.17
C GLY A 432 8.31 10.97 -27.42
N CYS A 433 7.82 9.74 -27.49
CA CYS A 433 7.00 9.23 -28.59
C CYS A 433 5.65 9.94 -28.69
N SER A 434 4.98 10.21 -27.56
CA SER A 434 3.72 10.96 -27.53
C SER A 434 3.89 12.41 -28.00
N LEU A 435 4.95 13.08 -27.56
CA LEU A 435 5.28 14.44 -28.03
C LEU A 435 5.63 14.46 -29.51
N LEU A 436 6.39 13.47 -30.00
CA LEU A 436 6.74 13.35 -31.41
C LEU A 436 5.50 13.07 -32.27
N TYR A 437 4.60 12.20 -31.82
CA TYR A 437 3.31 11.92 -32.47
C TYR A 437 2.42 13.17 -32.57
N ASN A 438 2.27 13.90 -31.49
CA ASN A 438 1.51 15.16 -31.48
C ASN A 438 2.15 16.21 -32.39
N PHE A 439 3.47 16.36 -32.36
CA PHE A 439 4.20 17.28 -33.23
C PHE A 439 4.01 16.93 -34.72
N VAL A 440 4.17 15.65 -35.08
CA VAL A 440 3.96 15.15 -36.43
C VAL A 440 2.51 15.34 -36.89
N TYR A 441 1.53 15.05 -36.03
CA TYR A 441 0.11 15.24 -36.29
C TYR A 441 -0.21 16.70 -36.63
N TRP A 442 0.19 17.64 -35.77
CA TRP A 442 -0.04 19.05 -35.99
C TRP A 442 0.72 19.58 -37.22
N PHE A 443 1.91 19.08 -37.49
CA PHE A 443 2.67 19.46 -38.71
C PHE A 443 1.95 19.02 -39.98
N VAL A 444 1.40 17.81 -40.02
CA VAL A 444 0.63 17.29 -41.14
C VAL A 444 -0.66 18.11 -41.33
N VAL A 445 -1.37 18.43 -40.27
CA VAL A 445 -2.59 19.26 -40.31
C VAL A 445 -2.29 20.65 -40.85
N LEU A 446 -1.28 21.34 -40.34
CA LEU A 446 -0.90 22.67 -40.78
C LEU A 446 -0.43 22.66 -42.26
N PHE A 447 0.31 21.62 -42.69
CA PHE A 447 0.79 21.49 -44.06
C PHE A 447 -0.36 21.23 -45.03
N THR A 448 -1.34 20.41 -44.67
CA THR A 448 -2.53 20.16 -45.50
C THR A 448 -3.42 21.38 -45.61
N VAL A 449 -3.62 22.13 -44.51
CA VAL A 449 -4.34 23.40 -44.55
C VAL A 449 -3.64 24.43 -45.43
N GLY A 450 -2.31 24.54 -45.33
CA GLY A 450 -1.51 25.41 -46.21
C GLY A 450 -1.63 25.06 -47.68
N LEU A 451 -1.62 23.77 -48.03
CA LEU A 451 -1.84 23.33 -49.42
C LEU A 451 -3.24 23.66 -49.94
N ILE A 452 -4.26 23.49 -49.10
CA ILE A 452 -5.65 23.86 -49.47
C ILE A 452 -5.75 25.35 -49.72
N ILE A 453 -5.16 26.20 -48.88
CA ILE A 453 -5.14 27.67 -49.07
C ILE A 453 -4.42 28.04 -50.36
N LEU A 454 -3.27 27.41 -50.66
CA LEU A 454 -2.54 27.65 -51.93
C LEU A 454 -3.37 27.24 -53.15
N LEU A 455 -4.11 26.14 -53.07
CA LEU A 455 -4.97 25.63 -54.13
C LEU A 455 -6.15 26.60 -54.39
N ILE A 456 -6.75 27.11 -53.31
CA ILE A 456 -7.82 28.12 -53.38
C ILE A 456 -7.30 29.40 -54.02
N LEU A 457 -6.14 29.90 -53.59
CA LEU A 457 -5.52 31.10 -54.20
C LEU A 457 -5.14 30.92 -55.67
N TYR A 458 -4.78 29.70 -56.07
CA TYR A 458 -4.51 29.33 -57.47
C TYR A 458 -5.80 29.30 -58.34
N LEU A 459 -6.92 28.86 -57.74
CA LEU A 459 -8.20 28.76 -58.43
C LEU A 459 -8.93 30.10 -58.53
N ILE A 460 -8.58 31.09 -57.71
CA ILE A 460 -9.14 32.45 -57.72
C ILE A 460 -8.35 33.37 -58.68
N ARG A 461 -7.17 32.94 -59.11
CA ARG A 461 -6.34 33.64 -60.11
C ARG A 461 -6.62 33.12 -61.51
#